data_b69e4ebdaa5f092a2a2e1caa4f51ee89
#
_entry.id   b69e4ebdaa5f092a2a2e1caa4f51ee89
#
_cell.length_a   1.000
_cell.length_b   1.000
_cell.length_c   1.000
_cell.angle_alpha   90.00
_cell.angle_beta   90.00
_cell.angle_gamma   90.00
#
_symmetry.space_group_name_H-M   'P 1'
#
loop_
_entity.id
_entity.type
_entity.pdbx_description
1 polymer ?
#
loop_
_entity_poly.entity_id
_entity_poly.type
_entity_poly.pdbx_seq_one_letter_code
_entity_poly.pdbx_strand_id
1 'polypeptide(L)'
;GSEMCIRDRLSDSDSLVTTTQIAKEYGCGAKVFNRLLHLHGIQYRANGQWVLYSEHHGKGYTSSLTFRLQRSDGSEVEKLHTAWTQKGRKFLYHTLKRRGVLPLAEQGG
;
A
#
# COMPACT_ATOMS: atom_id res chain seq x y z
N GLY A 1 13.06 -17.61 -0.87
CA GLY A 1 13.58 -16.41 -1.30
C GLY A 1 13.44 -15.27 -0.33
N SER A 2 13.83 -14.14 -0.81
CA SER A 2 13.78 -12.95 0.03
C SER A 2 12.39 -12.61 0.49
N GLU A 3 11.39 -12.95 -0.29
CA GLU A 3 10.03 -12.67 0.12
C GLU A 3 9.64 -13.42 1.36
N MET A 4 10.17 -14.60 1.53
CA MET A 4 9.83 -15.38 2.71
C MET A 4 10.37 -14.73 3.96
N CYS A 5 11.55 -14.15 3.86
CA CYS A 5 12.10 -13.45 5.01
C CYS A 5 11.26 -12.27 5.41
N ILE A 6 10.77 -11.55 4.42
CA ILE A 6 9.91 -10.41 4.70
C ILE A 6 8.62 -10.86 5.34
N ARG A 7 8.06 -11.93 4.82
CA ARG A 7 6.83 -12.46 5.35
C ARG A 7 6.99 -12.91 6.80
N ASP A 8 8.10 -13.55 7.10
CA ASP A 8 8.35 -14.02 8.44
C ASP A 8 8.39 -12.86 9.43
N ARG A 9 8.99 -11.77 9.03
CA ARG A 9 9.07 -10.61 9.90
C ARG A 9 7.72 -9.99 10.14
N LEU A 10 6.83 -10.11 9.17
CA LEU A 10 5.53 -9.48 9.24
C LEU A 10 4.46 -10.44 9.72
N SER A 11 4.85 -11.62 10.13
CA SER A 11 3.88 -12.61 10.58
C SER A 11 3.27 -12.27 11.91
N ASP A 12 3.79 -11.27 12.57
CA ASP A 12 3.24 -10.86 13.84
C ASP A 12 1.90 -10.20 13.65
N SER A 13 1.44 -9.63 14.70
CA SER A 13 0.15 -9.00 14.75
C SER A 13 -0.10 -7.97 13.66
N ASP A 14 0.93 -7.37 13.15
CA ASP A 14 0.76 -6.24 12.25
C ASP A 14 1.02 -6.62 10.82
N SER A 15 0.13 -7.42 10.28
CA SER A 15 0.23 -7.79 8.87
C SER A 15 0.17 -6.54 8.01
N LEU A 16 1.22 -6.32 7.25
CA LEU A 16 1.26 -5.22 6.31
C LEU A 16 0.84 -5.72 4.94
N VAL A 17 0.11 -4.89 4.21
CA VAL A 17 -0.28 -5.22 2.85
C VAL A 17 0.27 -4.16 1.92
N THR A 18 0.67 -4.61 0.74
CA THR A 18 1.19 -3.67 -0.25
C THR A 18 0.03 -3.00 -0.98
N THR A 19 0.34 -1.88 -1.60
CA THR A 19 -0.67 -1.19 -2.41
C THR A 19 -1.17 -2.10 -3.53
N THR A 20 -0.28 -2.92 -4.10
CA THR A 20 -0.66 -3.85 -5.15
C THR A 20 -1.71 -4.84 -4.67
N GLN A 21 -1.54 -5.36 -3.47
CA GLN A 21 -2.50 -6.30 -2.91
C GLN A 21 -3.87 -5.66 -2.71
N ILE A 22 -3.88 -4.43 -2.19
CA ILE A 22 -5.13 -3.73 -2.00
C ILE A 22 -5.77 -3.39 -3.34
N ALA A 23 -4.96 -2.98 -4.30
CA ALA A 23 -5.46 -2.63 -5.63
C ALA A 23 -6.17 -3.82 -6.27
N LYS A 24 -5.63 -5.02 -6.09
CA LYS A 24 -6.27 -6.21 -6.64
C LYS A 24 -7.65 -6.43 -6.07
N GLU A 25 -7.85 -6.06 -4.81
CA GLU A 25 -9.16 -6.19 -4.20
C GLU A 25 -10.18 -5.25 -4.87
N TYR A 26 -9.68 -4.21 -5.53
CA TYR A 26 -10.52 -3.25 -6.24
C TYR A 26 -10.50 -3.49 -7.76
N GLY A 27 -9.82 -4.54 -8.20
CA GLY A 27 -9.82 -4.90 -9.60
C GLY A 27 -8.90 -4.07 -10.48
N CYS A 28 -7.87 -3.47 -9.92
CA CYS A 28 -6.96 -2.63 -10.71
C CYS A 28 -5.53 -2.88 -10.29
N GLY A 29 -4.60 -2.25 -11.01
CA GLY A 29 -3.19 -2.32 -10.66
C GLY A 29 -2.82 -1.22 -9.69
N ALA A 30 -1.62 -1.33 -9.13
CA ALA A 30 -1.16 -0.37 -8.13
C ALA A 30 -1.11 1.05 -8.69
N LYS A 31 -0.70 1.18 -9.95
CA LYS A 31 -0.58 2.49 -10.55
C LYS A 31 -1.92 3.20 -10.62
N VAL A 32 -2.94 2.48 -11.06
CA VAL A 32 -4.28 3.03 -11.15
C VAL A 32 -4.84 3.32 -9.76
N PHE A 33 -4.60 2.41 -8.83
CA PHE A 33 -5.10 2.57 -7.48
C PHE A 33 -4.45 3.77 -6.79
N ASN A 34 -3.15 3.96 -6.98
CA ASN A 34 -2.47 5.11 -6.42
C ASN A 34 -3.05 6.42 -6.95
N ARG A 35 -3.38 6.44 -8.23
CA ARG A 35 -4.00 7.61 -8.82
C ARG A 35 -5.39 7.84 -8.22
N LEU A 36 -6.12 6.77 -8.01
CA LEU A 36 -7.44 6.87 -7.39
C LEU A 36 -7.35 7.49 -6.01
N LEU A 37 -6.39 7.04 -5.21
CA LEU A 37 -6.19 7.60 -3.88
C LEU A 37 -5.80 9.07 -3.94
N HIS A 38 -5.03 9.44 -4.94
CA HIS A 38 -4.67 10.85 -5.11
C HIS A 38 -5.90 11.68 -5.47
N LEU A 39 -6.74 11.18 -6.34
CA LEU A 39 -7.94 11.89 -6.74
C LEU A 39 -8.90 12.09 -5.59
N HIS A 40 -8.87 11.19 -4.63
CA HIS A 40 -9.75 11.29 -3.46
C HIS A 40 -9.10 12.00 -2.29
N GLY A 41 -7.94 12.64 -2.51
CA GLY A 41 -7.32 13.45 -1.48
C GLY A 41 -6.68 12.68 -0.35
N ILE A 42 -6.30 11.43 -0.60
CA ILE A 42 -5.71 10.60 0.44
C ILE A 42 -4.18 10.72 0.44
N GLN A 43 -3.58 10.79 -0.73
CA GLN A 43 -2.13 10.84 -0.85
C GLN A 43 -1.73 11.69 -2.03
N TYR A 44 -0.46 12.07 -2.05
CA TYR A 44 0.11 12.82 -3.17
C TYR A 44 1.51 12.33 -3.45
N ARG A 45 2.03 12.67 -4.60
CA ARG A 45 3.36 12.21 -5.00
C ARG A 45 4.39 13.28 -4.69
N ALA A 46 5.44 12.86 -3.97
CA ALA A 46 6.54 13.74 -3.62
C ALA A 46 7.85 12.98 -3.73
N ASN A 47 8.80 13.54 -4.47
CA ASN A 47 10.12 12.92 -4.63
C ASN A 47 10.04 11.47 -5.08
N GLY A 48 9.14 11.19 -6.01
CA GLY A 48 9.00 9.84 -6.54
C GLY A 48 8.31 8.85 -5.63
N GLN A 49 7.78 9.31 -4.52
CA GLN A 49 7.09 8.45 -3.56
C GLN A 49 5.68 8.95 -3.29
N TRP A 50 4.82 8.04 -2.91
CA TRP A 50 3.48 8.39 -2.49
C TRP A 50 3.48 8.68 -1.00
N VAL A 51 2.93 9.82 -0.62
CA VAL A 51 2.92 10.30 0.75
C VAL A 51 1.50 10.69 1.12
N LEU A 52 1.08 10.32 2.31
CA LEU A 52 -0.25 10.72 2.79
C LEU A 52 -0.30 12.21 3.03
N TYR A 53 -1.46 12.81 2.77
CA TYR A 53 -1.68 14.20 3.14
C TYR A 53 -1.58 14.33 4.66
N SER A 54 -1.24 15.54 5.11
CA SER A 54 -0.97 15.76 6.52
C SER A 54 -2.13 15.39 7.43
N GLU A 55 -3.35 15.48 6.95
CA GLU A 55 -4.51 15.12 7.77
C GLU A 55 -4.58 13.62 8.06
N HIS A 56 -3.88 12.82 7.27
CA HIS A 56 -3.85 11.36 7.45
C HIS A 56 -2.50 10.87 7.96
N HIS A 57 -1.48 11.68 7.80
CA HIS A 57 -0.13 11.29 8.16
C HIS A 57 -0.01 11.15 9.68
N GLY A 58 0.75 10.16 10.12
CA GLY A 58 0.98 10.01 11.55
C GLY A 58 -0.11 9.27 12.31
N LYS A 59 -1.09 8.74 11.61
CA LYS A 59 -2.18 8.00 12.25
C LYS A 59 -2.00 6.49 12.21
N GLY A 60 -0.85 6.04 11.74
CA GLY A 60 -0.57 4.61 11.72
C GLY A 60 -1.19 3.87 10.56
N TYR A 61 -1.51 4.57 9.48
CA TYR A 61 -2.10 3.93 8.31
C TYR A 61 -1.09 3.25 7.40
N THR A 62 0.15 3.74 7.38
CA THR A 62 1.17 3.20 6.51
C THR A 62 2.45 2.91 7.27
N SER A 63 3.27 2.07 6.67
CA SER A 63 4.59 1.76 7.19
C SER A 63 5.50 1.54 6.00
N SER A 64 6.80 1.60 6.24
CA SER A 64 7.77 1.40 5.17
C SER A 64 8.32 -0.01 5.23
N LEU A 65 8.43 -0.63 4.07
CA LEU A 65 9.09 -1.91 3.92
C LEU A 65 10.34 -1.71 3.10
N THR A 66 11.42 -2.34 3.53
CA THR A 66 12.68 -2.29 2.80
C THR A 66 12.89 -3.62 2.10
N PHE A 67 13.09 -3.56 0.79
CA PHE A 67 13.41 -4.75 0.00
C PHE A 67 14.83 -4.66 -0.46
N ARG A 68 15.56 -5.76 -0.35
CA ARG A 68 16.89 -5.87 -0.89
C ARG A 68 16.84 -6.65 -2.18
N LEU A 69 17.32 -6.02 -3.23
CA LEU A 69 17.36 -6.63 -4.55
C LEU A 69 18.80 -6.79 -4.96
N GLN A 70 19.12 -7.96 -5.51
CA GLN A 70 20.45 -8.22 -6.02
C GLN A 70 20.43 -8.03 -7.53
N ARG A 71 21.33 -7.19 -8.01
CA ARG A 71 21.43 -6.95 -9.44
C ARG A 71 22.27 -8.02 -10.10
N SER A 72 22.16 -8.09 -11.41
CA SER A 72 22.91 -9.07 -12.17
C SER A 72 24.42 -8.86 -12.09
N ASP A 73 24.85 -7.66 -11.76
CA ASP A 73 26.27 -7.36 -11.62
C ASP A 73 26.80 -7.69 -10.22
N GLY A 74 25.96 -8.24 -9.36
CA GLY A 74 26.37 -8.63 -8.03
C GLY A 74 26.15 -7.57 -6.97
N SER A 75 25.77 -6.38 -7.34
CA SER A 75 25.54 -5.33 -6.36
C SER A 75 24.16 -5.47 -5.74
N GLU A 76 24.00 -4.95 -4.54
CA GLU A 76 22.72 -4.95 -3.84
C GLU A 76 22.15 -3.56 -3.82
N VAL A 77 20.83 -3.51 -3.96
CA VAL A 77 20.08 -2.25 -3.91
C VAL A 77 18.96 -2.41 -2.91
N GLU A 78 18.81 -1.43 -2.06
CA GLU A 78 17.67 -1.38 -1.14
C GLU A 78 16.63 -0.44 -1.68
N LYS A 79 15.39 -0.88 -1.66
CA LYS A 79 14.26 -0.04 -2.07
C LYS A 79 13.25 0.02 -0.96
N LEU A 80 12.73 1.22 -0.73
CA LEU A 80 11.68 1.41 0.25
C LEU A 80 10.33 1.42 -0.46
N HIS A 81 9.41 0.67 0.09
CA HIS A 81 8.05 0.64 -0.41
C HIS A 81 7.10 0.98 0.71
N THR A 82 6.06 1.74 0.38
CA THR A 82 5.02 2.03 1.33
C THR A 82 4.08 0.83 1.40
N ALA A 83 3.81 0.41 2.61
CA ALA A 83 2.83 -0.64 2.86
C ALA A 83 1.74 -0.09 3.75
N TRP A 84 0.60 -0.75 3.75
CA TRP A 84 -0.55 -0.31 4.53
C TRP A 84 -0.74 -1.24 5.70
N THR A 85 -0.96 -0.65 6.87
CA THR A 85 -1.30 -1.43 8.05
C THR A 85 -2.76 -1.87 7.95
N GLN A 86 -3.18 -2.78 8.82
CA GLN A 86 -4.59 -3.17 8.84
C GLN A 86 -5.48 -1.96 9.17
N LYS A 87 -4.99 -1.08 10.01
CA LYS A 87 -5.70 0.15 10.31
C LYS A 87 -5.84 1.01 9.05
N GLY A 88 -4.77 1.11 8.28
CA GLY A 88 -4.78 1.86 7.04
C GLY A 88 -5.70 1.25 6.00
N ARG A 89 -5.72 -0.07 5.93
CA ARG A 89 -6.60 -0.77 5.00
C ARG A 89 -8.06 -0.47 5.32
N LYS A 90 -8.41 -0.47 6.59
CA LYS A 90 -9.76 -0.13 7.00
C LYS A 90 -10.09 1.32 6.68
N PHE A 91 -9.14 2.20 6.90
CA PHE A 91 -9.31 3.61 6.57
C PHE A 91 -9.60 3.78 5.08
N LEU A 92 -8.85 3.09 4.22
CA LEU A 92 -9.08 3.16 2.78
C LEU A 92 -10.46 2.64 2.43
N TYR A 93 -10.83 1.50 3.00
CA TYR A 93 -12.13 0.92 2.73
C TYR A 93 -13.26 1.90 3.06
N HIS A 94 -13.24 2.46 4.25
CA HIS A 94 -14.31 3.36 4.66
C HIS A 94 -14.31 4.67 3.86
N THR A 95 -13.13 5.19 3.59
CA THR A 95 -13.03 6.44 2.84
C THR A 95 -13.52 6.28 1.41
N LEU A 96 -13.10 5.21 0.76
CA LEU A 96 -13.50 4.97 -0.63
C LEU A 96 -14.98 4.61 -0.71
N LYS A 97 -15.48 3.86 0.26
CA LYS A 97 -16.88 3.50 0.28
C LYS A 97 -17.78 4.73 0.35
N ARG A 98 -17.39 5.70 1.14
CA ARG A 98 -18.15 6.93 1.23
C ARG A 98 -18.20 7.69 -0.09
N ARG A 99 -17.24 7.44 -0.95
CA ARG A 99 -17.15 8.10 -2.24
C ARG A 99 -17.66 7.22 -3.38
N GLY A 100 -18.29 6.10 -3.03
CA GLY A 100 -18.88 5.23 -4.03
C GLY A 100 -17.93 4.22 -4.64
N VAL A 101 -16.76 4.04 -4.07
CA VAL A 101 -15.77 3.08 -4.58
C VAL A 101 -15.77 1.87 -3.65
N LEU A 102 -16.10 0.71 -4.20
CA LEU A 102 -16.20 -0.51 -3.42
C LEU A 102 -15.24 -1.56 -3.95
N PRO A 103 -14.72 -2.43 -3.08
CA PRO A 103 -13.93 -3.56 -3.56
C PRO A 103 -14.78 -4.53 -4.36
N LEU A 104 -14.13 -5.34 -5.17
CA LEU A 104 -14.82 -6.27 -6.05
C LEU A 104 -15.77 -7.18 -5.28
N ALA A 105 -15.38 -7.59 -4.10
CA ALA A 105 -16.21 -8.49 -3.30
C ALA A 105 -17.56 -7.88 -2.96
N GLU A 106 -17.66 -6.57 -2.96
CA GLU A 106 -18.90 -5.87 -2.64
C GLU A 106 -19.62 -5.33 -3.86
N GLN A 107 -18.96 -5.35 -5.01
CA GLN A 107 -19.57 -4.83 -6.22
C GLN A 107 -20.51 -5.82 -6.87
N GLY A 108 -20.23 -7.07 -6.69
CA GLY A 108 -20.97 -8.10 -7.38
C GLY A 108 -22.31 -8.45 -6.76
N GLY A 109 -22.67 -7.70 -5.78
CA GLY A 109 -23.89 -7.91 -5.02
C GLY A 109 -25.12 -8.03 -5.87
#